data_1c98e14ab282b285e7784a8fca506764
#
_entry.id   1c98e14ab282b285e7784a8fca506764
#
_cell.length_a   1.000
_cell.length_b   1.000
_cell.length_c   1.000
_cell.angle_alpha   90.00
_cell.angle_beta   90.00
_cell.angle_gamma   90.00
#
_symmetry.space_group_name_H-M   'P 1'
#
loop_
_entity.id
_entity.type
_entity.pdbx_description
1 polymer ?
#
loop_
_entity_poly.entity_id
_entity_poly.type
_entity_poly.pdbx_seq_one_letter_code
_entity_poly.pdbx_strand_id
1 'polypeptide(L)'
;MEIKVAKTAGFCFGVNRAVELTYGLLAEGRRVATLGPLIHNPQAVADMQAKGAFVADSVPQVPDGYEVVIRSHGVPRSVYDELEARGIAYHDATCPFVQKIQRIAAEAEKAGAVLLVAGDKTHPEVQGIVGHTRGEVFVFADLAELKAWKGPSDPQKPCLLYTSPSPRD
;
A
#
# COMPACT_ATOMS: atom_id res chain seq x y z
N MET A 1 20.65 27.81 -20.51
CA MET A 1 19.77 26.64 -20.52
C MET A 1 18.43 27.09 -19.92
N GLU A 2 17.33 26.97 -20.63
CA GLU A 2 16.00 27.30 -20.12
C GLU A 2 15.36 26.01 -19.53
N ILE A 3 14.94 26.05 -18.28
CA ILE A 3 14.25 24.93 -17.61
C ILE A 3 12.77 25.27 -17.53
N LYS A 4 11.91 24.42 -18.12
CA LYS A 4 10.46 24.54 -18.03
C LYS A 4 9.89 23.43 -17.14
N VAL A 5 9.29 23.82 -16.03
CA VAL A 5 8.60 22.89 -15.14
C VAL A 5 7.14 22.79 -15.59
N ALA A 6 6.63 21.56 -15.77
CA ALA A 6 5.24 21.34 -16.11
C ALA A 6 4.33 21.81 -14.97
N LYS A 7 3.15 22.38 -15.30
CA LYS A 7 2.19 22.87 -14.29
C LYS A 7 1.65 21.76 -13.36
N THR A 8 1.68 20.52 -13.84
CA THR A 8 1.23 19.32 -13.12
C THR A 8 2.39 18.48 -12.59
N ALA A 9 3.62 19.03 -12.58
CA ALA A 9 4.76 18.34 -12.00
C ALA A 9 4.59 18.19 -10.49
N GLY A 10 4.82 16.99 -9.97
CA GLY A 10 4.69 16.69 -8.54
C GLY A 10 4.21 15.27 -8.29
N PHE A 11 3.90 14.99 -7.05
CA PHE A 11 3.33 13.70 -6.66
C PHE A 11 1.87 13.56 -7.12
N CYS A 12 1.44 12.34 -7.37
CA CYS A 12 0.02 12.07 -7.59
C CYS A 12 -0.81 12.40 -6.32
N PHE A 13 -2.12 12.52 -6.48
CA PHE A 13 -3.03 12.86 -5.37
C PHE A 13 -2.83 11.98 -4.12
N GLY A 14 -2.72 10.66 -4.30
CA GLY A 14 -2.59 9.72 -3.17
C GLY A 14 -1.28 9.89 -2.41
N VAL A 15 -0.18 10.07 -3.15
CA VAL A 15 1.15 10.31 -2.56
C VAL A 15 1.20 11.67 -1.88
N ASN A 16 0.69 12.72 -2.53
CA ASN A 16 0.68 14.07 -1.95
C ASN A 16 -0.07 14.11 -0.62
N ARG A 17 -1.22 13.46 -0.54
CA ARG A 17 -2.01 13.34 0.69
C ARG A 17 -1.21 12.69 1.83
N ALA A 18 -0.47 11.61 1.55
CA ALA A 18 0.34 10.93 2.56
C ALA A 18 1.51 11.81 3.04
N VAL A 19 2.14 12.52 2.12
CA VAL A 19 3.25 13.44 2.39
C VAL A 19 2.77 14.63 3.24
N GLU A 20 1.70 15.29 2.84
CA GLU A 20 1.12 16.44 3.57
C GLU A 20 0.68 16.05 4.98
N LEU A 21 0.01 14.89 5.13
CA LEU A 21 -0.38 14.36 6.43
C LEU A 21 0.84 14.15 7.33
N THR A 22 1.89 13.51 6.82
CA THR A 22 3.11 13.25 7.60
C THR A 22 3.79 14.53 8.04
N TYR A 23 3.97 15.50 7.15
CA TYR A 23 4.56 16.79 7.50
C TYR A 23 3.68 17.59 8.48
N GLY A 24 2.36 17.53 8.34
CA GLY A 24 1.43 18.16 9.26
C GLY A 24 1.60 17.63 10.69
N LEU A 25 1.61 16.31 10.86
CA LEU A 25 1.80 15.67 12.16
C LEU A 25 3.18 16.02 12.78
N LEU A 26 4.25 16.01 11.97
CA LEU A 26 5.58 16.39 12.42
C LEU A 26 5.64 17.86 12.85
N ALA A 27 4.97 18.76 12.12
CA ALA A 27 4.89 20.19 12.46
C ALA A 27 4.11 20.45 13.77
N GLU A 28 3.15 19.57 14.12
CA GLU A 28 2.44 19.56 15.41
C GLU A 28 3.31 19.00 16.56
N GLY A 29 4.54 18.59 16.30
CA GLY A 29 5.44 17.99 17.29
C GLY A 29 5.09 16.55 17.67
N ARG A 30 4.28 15.87 16.87
CA ARG A 30 3.91 14.45 17.09
C ARG A 30 5.05 13.54 16.72
N ARG A 31 5.16 12.41 17.42
CA ARG A 31 6.13 11.35 17.10
C ARG A 31 5.52 10.43 16.06
N VAL A 32 6.03 10.50 14.83
CA VAL A 32 5.48 9.80 13.68
C VAL A 32 6.41 8.69 13.23
N ALA A 33 5.87 7.50 13.03
CA ALA A 33 6.53 6.38 12.36
C ALA A 33 5.84 6.05 11.04
N THR A 34 6.59 5.53 10.08
CA THR A 34 6.05 4.95 8.85
C THR A 34 6.45 3.48 8.75
N LEU A 35 5.61 2.64 8.15
CA LEU A 35 5.94 1.23 7.88
C LEU A 35 6.58 1.12 6.49
N GLY A 36 7.91 1.08 6.48
CA GLY A 36 8.73 1.27 5.30
C GLY A 36 8.74 2.73 4.81
N PRO A 37 9.45 3.03 3.73
CA PRO A 37 9.48 4.36 3.13
C PRO A 37 8.06 4.82 2.76
N LEU A 38 7.71 6.05 3.13
CA LEU A 38 6.38 6.60 2.82
C LEU A 38 6.13 6.69 1.32
N ILE A 39 7.18 7.00 0.58
CA ILE A 39 7.20 7.18 -0.88
C ILE A 39 8.53 6.72 -1.47
N HIS A 40 8.55 6.43 -2.78
CA HIS A 40 9.77 6.05 -3.52
C HIS A 40 10.63 7.28 -3.89
N ASN A 41 10.88 8.16 -2.93
CA ASN A 41 11.75 9.32 -3.08
C ASN A 41 12.69 9.43 -1.89
N PRO A 42 13.96 8.98 -2.02
CA PRO A 42 14.91 8.96 -0.90
C PRO A 42 15.15 10.34 -0.27
N GLN A 43 15.14 11.40 -1.07
CA GLN A 43 15.37 12.77 -0.58
C GLN A 43 14.22 13.23 0.33
N ALA A 44 12.98 12.98 -0.08
CA ALA A 44 11.81 13.33 0.73
C ALA A 44 11.74 12.48 2.01
N VAL A 45 12.08 11.19 1.93
CA VAL A 45 12.15 10.32 3.12
C VAL A 45 13.23 10.81 4.08
N ALA A 46 14.42 11.16 3.57
CA ALA A 46 15.50 11.70 4.40
C ALA A 46 15.12 13.04 5.06
N ASP A 47 14.39 13.93 4.36
CA ASP A 47 13.91 15.19 4.93
C ASP A 47 12.87 14.94 6.04
N MET A 48 11.95 13.99 5.87
CA MET A 48 11.01 13.59 6.92
C MET A 48 11.73 13.03 8.16
N GLN A 49 12.76 12.18 7.94
CA GLN A 49 13.58 11.64 9.04
C GLN A 49 14.34 12.75 9.76
N ALA A 50 14.91 13.72 9.03
CA ALA A 50 15.57 14.89 9.63
C ALA A 50 14.60 15.74 10.47
N LYS A 51 13.31 15.71 10.18
CA LYS A 51 12.23 16.35 10.92
C LYS A 51 11.65 15.48 12.05
N GLY A 52 12.20 14.28 12.27
CA GLY A 52 11.83 13.41 13.38
C GLY A 52 10.94 12.21 13.01
N ALA A 53 10.66 11.97 11.75
CA ALA A 53 9.96 10.75 11.33
C ALA A 53 10.85 9.52 11.53
N PHE A 54 10.29 8.44 12.05
CA PHE A 54 10.93 7.14 12.19
C PHE A 54 10.44 6.20 11.10
N VAL A 55 11.35 5.54 10.39
CA VAL A 55 10.99 4.51 9.40
C VAL A 55 11.20 3.16 10.05
N ALA A 56 10.10 2.42 10.26
CA ALA A 56 10.09 1.06 10.79
C ALA A 56 9.86 0.06 9.65
N ASP A 57 10.51 -1.09 9.68
CA ASP A 57 10.26 -2.15 8.69
C ASP A 57 9.01 -2.98 9.04
N SER A 58 8.60 -2.95 10.30
CA SER A 58 7.45 -3.71 10.82
C SER A 58 6.87 -3.07 12.06
N VAL A 59 5.63 -3.43 12.41
CA VAL A 59 4.94 -2.90 13.60
C VAL A 59 5.73 -3.10 14.91
N PRO A 60 6.39 -4.24 15.15
CA PRO A 60 7.21 -4.43 16.35
C PRO A 60 8.38 -3.45 16.51
N GLN A 61 8.85 -2.84 15.44
CA GLN A 61 9.94 -1.86 15.48
C GLN A 61 9.47 -0.43 15.74
N VAL A 62 8.15 -0.19 15.76
CA VAL A 62 7.60 1.13 16.08
C VAL A 62 7.90 1.45 17.55
N PRO A 63 8.61 2.56 17.85
CA PRO A 63 8.95 2.90 19.23
C PRO A 63 7.70 3.32 20.03
N ASP A 64 7.74 3.16 21.34
CA ASP A 64 6.65 3.53 22.23
C ASP A 64 6.29 5.03 22.12
N GLY A 65 4.98 5.27 22.02
CA GLY A 65 4.43 6.61 21.93
C GLY A 65 4.57 7.25 20.54
N TYR A 66 4.91 6.48 19.53
CA TYR A 66 4.81 6.91 18.14
C TYR A 66 3.43 6.55 17.56
N GLU A 67 2.98 7.40 16.64
CA GLU A 67 1.81 7.15 15.81
C GLU A 67 2.25 6.71 14.41
N VAL A 68 1.54 5.77 13.82
CA VAL A 68 1.91 5.24 12.51
C VAL A 68 1.16 5.96 11.40
N VAL A 69 1.87 6.40 10.36
CA VAL A 69 1.26 6.81 9.09
C VAL A 69 1.37 5.65 8.11
N ILE A 70 0.21 5.13 7.67
CA ILE A 70 0.12 4.10 6.63
C ILE A 70 0.28 4.79 5.27
N ARG A 71 1.24 4.30 4.48
CA ARG A 71 1.60 4.86 3.16
C ARG A 71 0.46 4.74 2.13
N SER A 72 0.57 5.49 1.03
CA SER A 72 -0.43 5.53 -0.04
C SER A 72 -0.74 4.17 -0.70
N HIS A 73 0.19 3.23 -0.70
CA HIS A 73 0.02 1.86 -1.20
C HIS A 73 -0.87 0.98 -0.30
N GLY A 74 -1.13 1.44 0.92
CA GLY A 74 -1.79 0.63 1.94
C GLY A 74 -0.89 -0.47 2.51
N VAL A 75 -1.47 -1.25 3.40
CA VAL A 75 -0.84 -2.41 4.04
C VAL A 75 -1.83 -3.58 4.10
N PRO A 76 -1.38 -4.84 4.30
CA PRO A 76 -2.25 -5.97 4.57
C PRO A 76 -3.16 -5.76 5.79
N ARG A 77 -4.31 -6.40 5.83
CA ARG A 77 -5.25 -6.32 6.96
C ARG A 77 -4.60 -6.70 8.29
N SER A 78 -3.71 -7.69 8.28
CA SER A 78 -2.99 -8.12 9.47
C SER A 78 -2.17 -7.02 10.15
N VAL A 79 -1.71 -6.02 9.39
CA VAL A 79 -0.97 -4.87 9.93
C VAL A 79 -1.91 -3.96 10.75
N TYR A 80 -3.14 -3.74 10.27
CA TYR A 80 -4.15 -2.99 11.04
C TYR A 80 -4.48 -3.74 12.33
N ASP A 81 -4.74 -5.05 12.23
CA ASP A 81 -5.06 -5.90 13.38
C ASP A 81 -3.92 -5.87 14.43
N GLU A 82 -2.66 -5.85 13.99
CA GLU A 82 -1.50 -5.77 14.88
C GLU A 82 -1.36 -4.39 15.54
N LEU A 83 -1.57 -3.29 14.79
CA LEU A 83 -1.56 -1.93 15.34
C LEU A 83 -2.65 -1.78 16.41
N GLU A 84 -3.87 -2.27 16.14
CA GLU A 84 -4.99 -2.25 17.07
C GLU A 84 -4.71 -3.10 18.32
N ALA A 85 -4.18 -4.32 18.16
CA ALA A 85 -3.84 -5.21 19.26
C ALA A 85 -2.78 -4.63 20.19
N ARG A 86 -1.87 -3.80 19.67
CA ARG A 86 -0.82 -3.12 20.43
C ARG A 86 -1.22 -1.73 20.94
N GLY A 87 -2.42 -1.26 20.61
CA GLY A 87 -2.90 0.07 20.99
C GLY A 87 -2.10 1.21 20.35
N ILE A 88 -1.48 0.98 19.19
CA ILE A 88 -0.73 1.98 18.44
C ILE A 88 -1.72 2.80 17.60
N ALA A 89 -1.77 4.10 17.84
CA ALA A 89 -2.56 5.02 17.01
C ALA A 89 -2.00 5.08 15.59
N TYR A 90 -2.88 5.11 14.59
CA TYR A 90 -2.45 5.20 13.19
C TYR A 90 -3.33 6.15 12.36
N HIS A 91 -2.72 6.70 11.33
CA HIS A 91 -3.35 7.54 10.32
C HIS A 91 -3.28 6.82 8.97
N ASP A 92 -4.43 6.45 8.44
CA ASP A 92 -4.49 5.75 7.16
C ASP A 92 -4.44 6.74 5.98
N ALA A 93 -3.26 6.85 5.37
CA ALA A 93 -3.05 7.63 4.16
C ALA A 93 -3.16 6.80 2.87
N THR A 94 -3.67 5.57 2.95
CA THR A 94 -3.92 4.73 1.77
C THR A 94 -4.73 5.51 0.72
N CYS A 95 -4.25 5.49 -0.51
CA CYS A 95 -4.93 6.15 -1.62
C CYS A 95 -6.37 5.60 -1.75
N PRO A 96 -7.40 6.45 -1.89
CA PRO A 96 -8.79 6.00 -2.05
C PRO A 96 -9.01 5.02 -3.20
N PHE A 97 -8.23 5.13 -4.27
CA PHE A 97 -8.26 4.16 -5.37
C PHE A 97 -7.75 2.79 -4.94
N VAL A 98 -6.66 2.75 -4.15
CA VAL A 98 -6.13 1.49 -3.58
C VAL A 98 -7.12 0.90 -2.58
N GLN A 99 -7.71 1.72 -1.69
CA GLN A 99 -8.74 1.26 -0.75
C GLN A 99 -9.95 0.64 -1.48
N LYS A 100 -10.34 1.21 -2.64
CA LYS A 100 -11.42 0.63 -3.46
C LYS A 100 -11.06 -0.78 -3.92
N ILE A 101 -9.82 -1.01 -4.34
CA ILE A 101 -9.37 -2.31 -4.82
C ILE A 101 -9.26 -3.32 -3.68
N GLN A 102 -8.75 -2.90 -2.53
CA GLN A 102 -8.72 -3.73 -1.32
C GLN A 102 -10.13 -4.18 -0.92
N ARG A 103 -11.14 -3.30 -1.04
CA ARG A 103 -12.56 -3.68 -0.83
C ARG A 103 -13.05 -4.69 -1.85
N ILE A 104 -12.71 -4.50 -3.14
CA ILE A 104 -13.06 -5.46 -4.19
C ILE A 104 -12.44 -6.83 -3.91
N ALA A 105 -11.19 -6.89 -3.44
CA ALA A 105 -10.55 -8.14 -3.05
C ALA A 105 -11.29 -8.86 -1.91
N ALA A 106 -11.73 -8.11 -0.88
CA ALA A 106 -12.53 -8.65 0.21
C ALA A 106 -13.94 -9.08 -0.24
N GLU A 107 -14.54 -8.39 -1.21
CA GLU A 107 -15.83 -8.76 -1.80
C GLU A 107 -15.72 -10.02 -2.66
N ALA A 108 -14.62 -10.19 -3.40
CA ALA A 108 -14.33 -11.40 -4.17
C ALA A 108 -14.29 -12.64 -3.26
N GLU A 109 -13.66 -12.53 -2.09
CA GLU A 109 -13.68 -13.60 -1.08
C GLU A 109 -15.11 -13.98 -0.66
N LYS A 110 -15.93 -12.98 -0.33
CA LYS A 110 -17.33 -13.21 0.10
C LYS A 110 -18.17 -13.86 -1.01
N ALA A 111 -17.87 -13.54 -2.26
CA ALA A 111 -18.52 -14.14 -3.43
C ALA A 111 -17.95 -15.54 -3.78
N GLY A 112 -16.94 -16.03 -3.06
CA GLY A 112 -16.26 -17.29 -3.39
C GLY A 112 -15.46 -17.23 -4.69
N ALA A 113 -15.16 -16.03 -5.18
CA ALA A 113 -14.40 -15.82 -6.41
C ALA A 113 -12.90 -15.98 -6.19
N VAL A 114 -12.18 -16.37 -7.24
CA VAL A 114 -10.71 -16.33 -7.27
C VAL A 114 -10.25 -14.95 -7.74
N LEU A 115 -9.36 -14.33 -6.99
CA LEU A 115 -8.77 -13.05 -7.36
C LEU A 115 -7.51 -13.26 -8.21
N LEU A 116 -7.55 -12.78 -9.44
CA LEU A 116 -6.38 -12.72 -10.32
C LEU A 116 -5.79 -11.32 -10.27
N VAL A 117 -4.51 -11.22 -9.96
CA VAL A 117 -3.81 -9.92 -9.86
C VAL A 117 -2.65 -9.91 -10.85
N ALA A 118 -2.73 -9.04 -11.86
CA ALA A 118 -1.60 -8.78 -12.74
C ALA A 118 -0.67 -7.75 -12.10
N GLY A 119 0.52 -8.17 -11.68
CA GLY A 119 1.49 -7.30 -11.00
C GLY A 119 2.64 -8.07 -10.37
N ASP A 120 3.60 -7.33 -9.85
CA ASP A 120 4.73 -7.91 -9.11
C ASP A 120 4.30 -8.33 -7.70
N LYS A 121 4.52 -9.60 -7.35
CA LYS A 121 4.22 -10.19 -6.02
C LYS A 121 4.94 -9.47 -4.86
N THR A 122 6.08 -8.84 -5.16
CA THR A 122 6.90 -8.13 -4.16
C THR A 122 6.49 -6.68 -3.99
N HIS A 123 5.69 -6.14 -4.92
CA HIS A 123 5.26 -4.76 -4.85
C HIS A 123 4.32 -4.50 -3.66
N PRO A 124 4.56 -3.44 -2.85
CA PRO A 124 3.77 -3.16 -1.65
C PRO A 124 2.26 -3.05 -1.88
N GLU A 125 1.82 -2.46 -2.99
CA GLU A 125 0.41 -2.34 -3.33
C GLU A 125 -0.22 -3.71 -3.57
N VAL A 126 0.46 -4.59 -4.31
CA VAL A 126 -0.01 -5.97 -4.56
C VAL A 126 -0.10 -6.74 -3.26
N GLN A 127 0.90 -6.65 -2.40
CA GLN A 127 0.87 -7.26 -1.06
C GLN A 127 -0.28 -6.72 -0.21
N GLY A 128 -0.52 -5.40 -0.26
CA GLY A 128 -1.66 -4.77 0.39
C GLY A 128 -2.99 -5.31 -0.11
N ILE A 129 -3.17 -5.43 -1.43
CA ILE A 129 -4.40 -5.96 -2.04
C ILE A 129 -4.62 -7.43 -1.64
N VAL A 130 -3.62 -8.29 -1.83
CA VAL A 130 -3.67 -9.71 -1.48
C VAL A 130 -3.94 -9.91 0.01
N GLY A 131 -3.37 -9.07 0.86
CA GLY A 131 -3.56 -9.13 2.31
C GLY A 131 -4.96 -8.69 2.80
N HIS A 132 -5.86 -8.25 1.91
CA HIS A 132 -7.26 -7.94 2.24
C HIS A 132 -8.25 -9.05 1.88
N THR A 133 -7.76 -10.19 1.41
CA THR A 133 -8.57 -11.39 1.17
C THR A 133 -7.91 -12.62 1.78
N ARG A 134 -8.73 -13.56 2.23
CA ARG A 134 -8.34 -14.94 2.61
C ARG A 134 -8.76 -15.95 1.55
N GLY A 135 -9.39 -15.47 0.48
CA GLY A 135 -9.81 -16.27 -0.66
C GLY A 135 -8.62 -16.75 -1.49
N GLU A 136 -8.92 -17.51 -2.52
CA GLU A 136 -7.92 -17.98 -3.47
C GLU A 136 -7.43 -16.80 -4.34
N VAL A 137 -6.11 -16.60 -4.38
CA VAL A 137 -5.47 -15.51 -5.15
C VAL A 137 -4.39 -16.08 -6.04
N PHE A 138 -4.36 -15.62 -7.28
CA PHE A 138 -3.24 -15.85 -8.18
C PHE A 138 -2.66 -14.53 -8.67
N VAL A 139 -1.40 -14.27 -8.33
CA VAL A 139 -0.65 -13.10 -8.78
C VAL A 139 0.29 -13.53 -9.89
N PHE A 140 0.33 -12.78 -10.98
CA PHE A 140 1.21 -13.05 -12.11
C PHE A 140 1.80 -11.75 -12.67
N ALA A 141 3.08 -11.78 -13.04
CA ALA A 141 3.78 -10.62 -13.57
C ALA A 141 3.66 -10.53 -15.10
N ASP A 142 3.48 -11.66 -15.78
CA ASP A 142 3.44 -11.72 -17.23
C ASP A 142 2.50 -12.82 -17.78
N LEU A 143 2.37 -12.84 -19.10
CA LEU A 143 1.52 -13.80 -19.80
C LEU A 143 2.04 -15.25 -19.68
N ALA A 144 3.34 -15.46 -19.49
CA ALA A 144 3.91 -16.80 -19.35
C ALA A 144 3.50 -17.41 -18.00
N GLU A 145 3.57 -16.64 -16.91
CA GLU A 145 3.06 -17.05 -15.60
C GLU A 145 1.56 -17.33 -15.65
N LEU A 146 0.78 -16.46 -16.31
CA LEU A 146 -0.66 -16.67 -16.45
C LEU A 146 -0.98 -17.96 -17.23
N LYS A 147 -0.26 -18.25 -18.30
CA LYS A 147 -0.43 -19.48 -19.09
C LYS A 147 -0.02 -20.75 -18.34
N ALA A 148 0.93 -20.63 -17.41
CA ALA A 148 1.38 -21.74 -16.56
C ALA A 148 0.39 -22.04 -15.42
N TRP A 149 -0.52 -21.11 -15.12
CA TRP A 149 -1.54 -21.31 -14.10
C TRP A 149 -2.54 -22.40 -14.51
N LYS A 150 -2.75 -23.35 -13.61
CA LYS A 150 -3.62 -24.53 -13.89
C LYS A 150 -5.12 -24.25 -13.68
N GLY A 151 -5.48 -22.99 -13.40
CA GLY A 151 -6.84 -22.62 -13.05
C GLY A 151 -7.10 -22.65 -11.53
N PRO A 152 -8.30 -22.25 -11.11
CA PRO A 152 -8.72 -22.28 -9.72
C PRO A 152 -8.80 -23.71 -9.18
N SER A 153 -8.73 -23.86 -7.86
CA SER A 153 -8.91 -25.15 -7.17
C SER A 153 -10.27 -25.81 -7.48
N ASP A 154 -11.29 -24.96 -7.71
CA ASP A 154 -12.61 -25.36 -8.19
C ASP A 154 -12.87 -24.65 -9.54
N PRO A 155 -12.98 -25.40 -10.66
CA PRO A 155 -13.21 -24.81 -11.98
C PRO A 155 -14.53 -24.04 -12.15
N GLN A 156 -15.47 -24.19 -11.23
CA GLN A 156 -16.76 -23.47 -11.25
C GLN A 156 -16.70 -22.12 -10.56
N LYS A 157 -15.61 -21.82 -9.84
CA LYS A 157 -15.44 -20.52 -9.18
C LYS A 157 -15.29 -19.40 -10.21
N PRO A 158 -16.02 -18.30 -10.06
CA PRO A 158 -15.78 -17.12 -10.87
C PRO A 158 -14.39 -16.54 -10.59
N CYS A 159 -13.74 -15.99 -11.61
CA CYS A 159 -12.47 -15.32 -11.49
C CYS A 159 -12.66 -13.81 -11.66
N LEU A 160 -12.10 -13.03 -10.75
CA LEU A 160 -12.02 -11.58 -10.85
C LEU A 160 -10.59 -11.16 -11.20
N LEU A 161 -10.41 -10.56 -12.37
CA LEU A 161 -9.12 -10.03 -12.80
C LEU A 161 -8.97 -8.56 -12.38
N TYR A 162 -7.88 -8.27 -11.69
CA TYR A 162 -7.44 -6.90 -11.42
C TYR A 162 -6.05 -6.66 -12.03
N THR A 163 -5.89 -5.51 -12.67
CA THR A 163 -4.61 -5.01 -13.17
C THR A 163 -4.31 -3.68 -12.48
N SER A 164 -3.10 -3.52 -11.94
CA SER A 164 -2.67 -2.21 -11.45
C SER A 164 -2.65 -1.21 -12.61
N PRO A 165 -3.26 -0.03 -12.46
CA PRO A 165 -3.17 1.02 -13.47
C PRO A 165 -1.80 1.70 -13.50
N SER A 166 -0.92 1.40 -12.55
CA SER A 166 0.42 1.99 -12.52
C SER A 166 1.24 1.42 -13.67
N PRO A 167 1.63 2.24 -14.65
CA PRO A 167 2.74 1.87 -15.52
C PRO A 167 3.96 1.76 -14.61
N ARG A 168 4.72 0.70 -14.77
CA ARG A 168 5.98 0.38 -14.08
C ARG A 168 6.69 1.65 -13.56
N ASP A 169 6.68 1.86 -12.23
CA ASP A 169 7.57 2.81 -11.59
C ASP A 169 8.98 2.24 -11.56
#